data_27ac0dbffd35c81d5283bf8f42483777
#
_entry.id   27ac0dbffd35c81d5283bf8f42483777
#
_cell.length_a   1.000
_cell.length_b   1.000
_cell.length_c   1.000
_cell.angle_alpha   90.00
_cell.angle_beta   90.00
_cell.angle_gamma   90.00
#
_symmetry.space_group_name_H-M   'P 1'
#
loop_
_entity.id
_entity.type
_entity.pdbx_description
1 polymer ?
#
loop_
_entity_poly.entity_id
_entity_poly.type
_entity_poly.pdbx_seq_one_letter_code
_entity_poly.pdbx_strand_id
1 'polypeptide(L)'
;MERDTSPLLFTFALAPERAYPADDTLPDRRFRMYDPARRQPVDWGTLGNLGSAARPLLYETLPRLGFDAGVHAFDLYKLYPDDLRFYRNGRSFSEVYFSQGRTQLDGMLDARFARTFAGGANFSLDYRSINNLGAYRYQRDKHNALSFGIWLPVGSRYDGFVIFSKNVIRQQENGGIVTDTIFGKEQFSGPISAEVRLPAQAALTRLADQTLQLTQHLKFAGGSGEGKRVLRATHTIAWMKADYKFADASLAQDSFFFDTFLTDRRGIRHFLSFNRLDNSFIISTFKAKTRGRPSDVLSVGLRHSFLDLNQEPRDSSFSNLFLTGNMTITPSDGFALVAQGNLGLLSNFGEYRISGELDIGFGKVGRLRAGILSQRYPPSLLFYRLFVSKRLMWQNDFAKSLENSLYATYALPLIGLEMTARTHLINNYLYYNQKGVAVQTASPLQIAQFIISENIGLGPFRFENTVALQQSNRSDVLRLPHWFTKNSLYFSGKLFKKRLQLDAGVDFRMNSEFRPDAYQPVTWQFHLQDSLTQKPYPWIDLFAAFKVQSFRFFVRYENMSTIWNKTEATYQTARYPQPFGAIRFGIAWRFMDSNEKGAGTPPASEPPPNSGTGIGPKGRG
;
A
#
# COMPACT_ATOMS: atom_id res chain seq x y z
N MET A 1 -17.77 -34.40 13.73
CA MET A 1 -17.50 -33.39 12.69
C MET A 1 -16.04 -33.00 12.79
N GLU A 2 -15.18 -33.58 11.98
CA GLU A 2 -13.78 -33.14 11.87
C GLU A 2 -13.77 -31.71 11.32
N ARG A 3 -13.17 -30.79 12.09
CA ARG A 3 -12.91 -29.44 11.62
C ARG A 3 -11.76 -29.55 10.61
N ASP A 4 -12.06 -29.31 9.34
CA ASP A 4 -11.01 -29.14 8.34
C ASP A 4 -10.09 -27.99 8.77
N THR A 5 -8.88 -28.34 9.15
CA THR A 5 -7.83 -27.43 9.61
C THR A 5 -6.89 -27.00 8.47
N SER A 6 -7.26 -27.27 7.21
CA SER A 6 -6.46 -26.90 6.04
C SER A 6 -6.20 -25.38 6.05
N PRO A 7 -4.95 -24.94 5.82
CA PRO A 7 -4.63 -23.54 5.79
C PRO A 7 -5.38 -22.84 4.64
N LEU A 8 -5.96 -21.69 4.94
CA LEU A 8 -6.59 -20.85 3.92
C LEU A 8 -5.51 -20.34 2.96
N LEU A 9 -5.55 -20.76 1.70
CA LEU A 9 -4.60 -20.35 0.66
C LEU A 9 -5.28 -19.44 -0.34
N PHE A 10 -4.53 -18.46 -0.86
CA PHE A 10 -4.99 -17.60 -1.95
C PHE A 10 -3.89 -17.41 -3.01
N THR A 11 -4.28 -16.92 -4.17
CA THR A 11 -3.42 -16.58 -5.30
C THR A 11 -3.82 -15.23 -5.90
N PHE A 12 -2.98 -14.68 -6.77
CA PHE A 12 -3.23 -13.46 -7.55
C PHE A 12 -3.35 -13.78 -9.04
N ALA A 13 -4.10 -12.94 -9.77
CA ALA A 13 -4.33 -13.14 -11.20
C ALA A 13 -3.05 -13.18 -12.03
N LEU A 14 -2.04 -12.38 -11.71
CA LEU A 14 -0.77 -12.34 -12.45
C LEU A 14 0.16 -13.52 -12.15
N ALA A 15 -0.06 -14.24 -11.04
CA ALA A 15 0.79 -15.36 -10.63
C ALA A 15 -0.05 -16.51 -10.03
N PRO A 16 -0.94 -17.14 -10.81
CA PRO A 16 -1.85 -18.16 -10.32
C PRO A 16 -1.16 -19.41 -9.79
N GLU A 17 0.08 -19.68 -10.19
CA GLU A 17 0.88 -20.79 -9.69
C GLU A 17 1.41 -20.60 -8.26
N ARG A 18 1.40 -19.37 -7.74
CA ARG A 18 1.86 -19.06 -6.39
C ARG A 18 0.69 -19.13 -5.41
N ALA A 19 0.84 -19.93 -4.37
CA ALA A 19 -0.12 -19.99 -3.28
C ALA A 19 0.47 -19.31 -2.03
N TYR A 20 -0.32 -18.45 -1.41
CA TYR A 20 0.02 -17.70 -0.22
C TYR A 20 -0.89 -18.11 0.93
N PRO A 21 -0.36 -18.33 2.15
CA PRO A 21 -1.21 -18.54 3.32
C PRO A 21 -1.91 -17.25 3.71
N ALA A 22 -3.15 -17.35 4.15
CA ALA A 22 -3.89 -16.23 4.74
C ALA A 22 -3.69 -16.24 6.26
N ASP A 23 -2.70 -15.49 6.73
CA ASP A 23 -2.26 -15.50 8.15
C ASP A 23 -3.07 -14.59 9.09
N ASP A 24 -4.15 -13.98 8.64
CA ASP A 24 -4.90 -12.95 9.35
C ASP A 24 -5.79 -13.48 10.49
N THR A 25 -5.28 -14.38 11.33
CA THR A 25 -6.09 -14.99 12.40
C THR A 25 -5.75 -14.51 13.81
N LEU A 26 -4.63 -13.81 14.00
CA LEU A 26 -4.18 -13.37 15.32
C LEU A 26 -4.66 -11.94 15.61
N PRO A 27 -4.83 -11.54 16.88
CA PRO A 27 -5.07 -10.16 17.28
C PRO A 27 -3.76 -9.35 17.27
N ASP A 28 -2.97 -9.54 16.19
CA ASP A 28 -1.66 -8.96 16.00
C ASP A 28 -1.69 -7.43 15.79
N ARG A 29 -0.51 -6.85 15.57
CA ARG A 29 -0.37 -5.42 15.30
C ARG A 29 -1.18 -4.98 14.07
N ARG A 30 -1.26 -5.79 13.01
CA ARG A 30 -2.03 -5.45 11.80
C ARG A 30 -3.51 -5.34 12.07
N PHE A 31 -4.05 -6.19 12.94
CA PHE A 31 -5.46 -6.15 13.32
C PHE A 31 -5.80 -4.87 14.10
N ARG A 32 -5.00 -4.48 15.09
CA ARG A 32 -5.26 -3.31 15.93
C ARG A 32 -4.85 -1.97 15.30
N MET A 33 -3.97 -1.98 14.27
CA MET A 33 -3.62 -0.80 13.47
C MET A 33 -4.61 -0.64 12.31
N TYR A 34 -5.74 0.03 12.59
CA TYR A 34 -6.81 0.22 11.61
C TYR A 34 -6.40 1.13 10.44
N ASP A 35 -5.61 2.17 10.70
CA ASP A 35 -5.19 3.17 9.73
C ASP A 35 -4.11 2.63 8.77
N PRO A 36 -4.33 2.60 7.46
CA PRO A 36 -3.34 2.19 6.47
C PRO A 36 -2.00 2.93 6.58
N ALA A 37 -2.00 4.23 6.96
CA ALA A 37 -0.79 5.02 7.15
C ALA A 37 0.05 4.52 8.34
N ARG A 38 -0.59 3.96 9.36
CA ARG A 38 0.07 3.40 10.56
C ARG A 38 0.42 1.92 10.42
N ARG A 39 -0.10 1.22 9.41
CA ARG A 39 0.30 -0.18 9.10
C ARG A 39 1.68 -0.30 8.47
N GLN A 40 2.24 0.80 8.00
CA GLN A 40 3.56 0.84 7.39
C GLN A 40 4.67 0.58 8.43
N PRO A 41 5.85 0.06 8.02
CA PRO A 41 7.00 -0.12 8.93
C PRO A 41 7.38 1.16 9.67
N VAL A 42 7.47 2.27 8.96
CA VAL A 42 7.51 3.64 9.47
C VAL A 42 6.22 4.33 9.08
N ASP A 43 5.58 5.04 10.02
CA ASP A 43 4.31 5.71 9.75
C ASP A 43 4.43 6.73 8.62
N TRP A 44 3.38 6.83 7.82
CA TRP A 44 3.26 7.91 6.85
C TRP A 44 2.69 9.15 7.53
N GLY A 45 3.18 10.32 7.13
CA GLY A 45 2.62 11.61 7.54
C GLY A 45 1.29 11.87 6.84
N THR A 46 0.27 12.29 7.62
CA THR A 46 -1.10 12.54 7.16
C THR A 46 -1.53 13.97 7.50
N LEU A 47 -2.73 14.36 7.05
CA LEU A 47 -3.35 15.63 7.44
C LEU A 47 -4.09 15.53 8.79
N GLY A 48 -3.80 14.51 9.60
CA GLY A 48 -4.34 14.36 10.96
C GLY A 48 -5.63 13.55 11.06
N ASN A 49 -6.20 13.05 9.97
CA ASN A 49 -7.40 12.22 9.98
C ASN A 49 -7.27 11.00 9.08
N LEU A 50 -8.05 9.97 9.38
CA LEU A 50 -8.10 8.72 8.61
C LEU A 50 -8.65 8.99 7.22
N GLY A 51 -7.91 8.60 6.20
CA GLY A 51 -8.29 8.76 4.79
C GLY A 51 -7.71 10.00 4.13
N SER A 52 -7.14 10.93 4.87
CA SER A 52 -6.56 12.15 4.32
C SER A 52 -5.30 11.89 3.49
N ALA A 53 -4.92 12.86 2.67
CA ALA A 53 -3.67 12.81 1.90
C ALA A 53 -2.51 12.42 2.80
N ALA A 54 -1.66 11.50 2.32
CA ALA A 54 -0.57 10.91 3.08
C ALA A 54 0.71 10.81 2.25
N ARG A 55 1.87 10.85 2.93
CA ARG A 55 3.19 10.67 2.33
C ARG A 55 4.12 9.87 3.25
N PRO A 56 5.08 9.13 2.72
CA PRO A 56 6.05 8.42 3.55
C PRO A 56 6.95 9.40 4.33
N LEU A 57 7.22 9.10 5.62
CA LEU A 57 8.21 9.80 6.44
C LEU A 57 9.60 9.14 6.36
N LEU A 58 9.69 7.97 5.79
CA LEU A 58 10.93 7.33 5.35
C LEU A 58 10.95 7.35 3.83
N TYR A 59 12.06 7.74 3.21
CA TYR A 59 12.15 7.74 1.76
C TYR A 59 11.94 6.34 1.19
N GLU A 60 11.07 6.24 0.21
CA GLU A 60 10.74 5.00 -0.50
C GLU A 60 10.82 5.22 -2.02
N THR A 61 11.48 4.30 -2.71
CA THR A 61 11.52 4.30 -4.17
C THR A 61 10.19 3.82 -4.73
N LEU A 62 9.50 4.68 -5.46
CA LEU A 62 8.29 4.29 -6.19
C LEU A 62 8.66 3.63 -7.52
N PRO A 63 8.00 2.52 -7.89
CA PRO A 63 8.14 1.95 -9.23
C PRO A 63 7.57 2.93 -10.26
N ARG A 64 8.42 3.42 -11.17
CA ARG A 64 8.03 4.34 -12.25
C ARG A 64 8.31 3.73 -13.60
N LEU A 65 7.29 3.66 -14.44
CA LEU A 65 7.37 3.14 -15.79
C LEU A 65 6.30 3.79 -16.68
N GLY A 66 6.73 4.52 -17.70
CA GLY A 66 5.83 5.23 -18.61
C GLY A 66 5.08 6.39 -17.95
N PHE A 67 3.83 6.57 -18.35
CA PHE A 67 3.01 7.68 -17.86
C PHE A 67 2.66 7.55 -16.38
N ASP A 68 2.85 8.66 -15.69
CA ASP A 68 2.45 8.88 -14.31
C ASP A 68 1.72 10.23 -14.21
N ALA A 69 0.49 10.23 -13.68
CA ALA A 69 -0.26 11.45 -13.43
C ALA A 69 0.35 12.31 -12.32
N GLY A 70 1.11 11.70 -11.39
CA GLY A 70 1.73 12.37 -10.24
C GLY A 70 0.82 12.50 -9.02
N VAL A 71 -0.27 11.75 -8.93
CA VAL A 71 -1.26 11.83 -7.84
C VAL A 71 -1.18 10.58 -6.97
N HIS A 72 -0.32 10.61 -5.94
CA HIS A 72 -0.01 9.45 -5.09
C HIS A 72 -0.44 9.61 -3.63
N ALA A 73 -0.87 10.80 -3.22
CA ALA A 73 -1.19 11.10 -1.82
C ALA A 73 -2.30 10.23 -1.20
N PHE A 74 -3.08 9.50 -2.03
CA PHE A 74 -4.21 8.67 -1.59
C PHE A 74 -4.06 7.19 -1.95
N ASP A 75 -2.92 6.76 -2.47
CA ASP A 75 -2.74 5.38 -2.95
C ASP A 75 -2.90 4.32 -1.85
N LEU A 76 -2.61 4.66 -0.58
CA LEU A 76 -2.84 3.78 0.58
C LEU A 76 -4.30 3.31 0.76
N TYR A 77 -5.25 4.06 0.23
CA TYR A 77 -6.68 3.80 0.46
C TYR A 77 -7.36 3.09 -0.71
N LYS A 78 -6.67 2.99 -1.86
CA LYS A 78 -7.19 2.36 -3.08
C LYS A 78 -7.09 0.84 -3.04
N LEU A 79 -7.93 0.19 -3.84
CA LEU A 79 -7.86 -1.23 -4.17
C LEU A 79 -7.54 -1.37 -5.66
N TYR A 80 -6.51 -2.14 -5.97
CA TYR A 80 -6.07 -2.36 -7.35
C TYR A 80 -6.44 -3.78 -7.82
N PRO A 81 -6.67 -4.00 -9.14
CA PRO A 81 -6.99 -5.33 -9.67
C PRO A 81 -5.94 -6.39 -9.31
N ASP A 82 -4.66 -6.01 -9.31
CA ASP A 82 -3.56 -6.93 -9.05
C ASP A 82 -3.47 -7.39 -7.59
N ASP A 83 -4.12 -6.67 -6.66
CA ASP A 83 -4.16 -6.98 -5.23
C ASP A 83 -5.32 -7.90 -4.84
N LEU A 84 -6.27 -8.16 -5.75
CA LEU A 84 -7.42 -9.02 -5.48
C LEU A 84 -6.98 -10.47 -5.26
N ARG A 85 -7.36 -11.03 -4.11
CA ARG A 85 -7.01 -12.37 -3.67
C ARG A 85 -8.05 -13.39 -4.11
N PHE A 86 -7.66 -14.41 -4.86
CA PHE A 86 -8.51 -15.56 -5.21
C PHE A 86 -8.22 -16.71 -4.27
N TYR A 87 -9.19 -17.09 -3.43
CA TYR A 87 -9.01 -18.10 -2.39
C TYR A 87 -9.22 -19.51 -2.94
N ARG A 88 -8.27 -20.42 -2.68
CA ARG A 88 -8.29 -21.81 -3.15
C ARG A 88 -8.98 -22.74 -2.16
N ASN A 89 -10.17 -22.40 -1.73
CA ASN A 89 -10.93 -23.18 -0.74
C ASN A 89 -12.20 -23.73 -1.36
N GLY A 90 -12.59 -24.95 -0.95
CA GLY A 90 -13.90 -25.52 -1.25
C GLY A 90 -15.05 -24.89 -0.46
N ARG A 91 -14.79 -23.92 0.42
CA ARG A 91 -15.76 -23.27 1.31
C ARG A 91 -15.90 -21.80 0.99
N SER A 92 -17.12 -21.27 1.13
CA SER A 92 -17.31 -19.82 1.09
C SER A 92 -16.62 -19.17 2.29
N PHE A 93 -15.96 -18.06 2.02
CA PHE A 93 -15.21 -17.28 3.01
C PHE A 93 -15.73 -15.86 3.03
N SER A 94 -16.05 -15.37 4.22
CA SER A 94 -16.43 -13.97 4.44
C SER A 94 -15.65 -13.41 5.62
N GLU A 95 -15.11 -12.23 5.49
CA GLU A 95 -14.48 -11.50 6.59
C GLU A 95 -14.94 -10.04 6.56
N VAL A 96 -15.38 -9.54 7.70
CA VAL A 96 -15.75 -8.15 7.90
C VAL A 96 -14.86 -7.60 9.00
N TYR A 97 -14.18 -6.50 8.69
CA TYR A 97 -13.44 -5.67 9.63
C TYR A 97 -14.11 -4.31 9.73
N PHE A 98 -14.38 -3.86 10.94
CA PHE A 98 -14.93 -2.54 11.20
C PHE A 98 -14.16 -1.89 12.35
N SER A 99 -13.87 -0.60 12.23
CA SER A 99 -13.34 0.21 13.34
C SER A 99 -14.08 1.53 13.41
N GLN A 100 -14.29 2.01 14.63
CA GLN A 100 -14.94 3.29 14.90
C GLN A 100 -14.14 4.06 15.96
N GLY A 101 -13.95 5.34 15.72
CA GLY A 101 -13.25 6.24 16.61
C GLY A 101 -14.20 7.18 17.36
N ARG A 102 -13.85 8.45 17.38
CA ARG A 102 -14.45 9.49 18.23
C ARG A 102 -15.95 9.69 18.01
N THR A 103 -16.42 9.56 16.78
CA THR A 103 -17.83 9.74 16.41
C THR A 103 -18.31 8.57 15.54
N GLN A 104 -19.62 8.44 15.37
CA GLN A 104 -20.21 7.46 14.45
C GLN A 104 -19.76 7.65 13.00
N LEU A 105 -19.34 8.87 12.63
CA LEU A 105 -18.83 9.20 11.32
C LEU A 105 -17.29 9.07 11.20
N ASP A 106 -16.63 8.52 12.23
CA ASP A 106 -15.19 8.21 12.22
C ASP A 106 -14.99 6.72 12.17
N GLY A 107 -15.16 6.14 10.99
CA GLY A 107 -15.13 4.69 10.81
C GLY A 107 -14.43 4.23 9.55
N MET A 108 -13.96 2.98 9.61
CA MET A 108 -13.43 2.22 8.48
C MET A 108 -14.06 0.84 8.46
N LEU A 109 -14.50 0.43 7.28
CA LEU A 109 -15.04 -0.89 6.98
C LEU A 109 -14.19 -1.53 5.88
N ASP A 110 -13.64 -2.72 6.14
CA ASP A 110 -13.10 -3.62 5.12
C ASP A 110 -13.94 -4.91 5.11
N ALA A 111 -14.45 -5.30 3.95
CA ALA A 111 -15.19 -6.54 3.78
C ALA A 111 -14.59 -7.37 2.65
N ARG A 112 -14.42 -8.66 2.89
CA ARG A 112 -13.97 -9.64 1.90
C ARG A 112 -14.97 -10.76 1.78
N PHE A 113 -15.15 -11.21 0.55
CA PHE A 113 -15.95 -12.41 0.26
C PHE A 113 -15.25 -13.22 -0.83
N ALA A 114 -15.25 -14.54 -0.68
CA ALA A 114 -14.81 -15.44 -1.73
C ALA A 114 -15.61 -16.73 -1.71
N ARG A 115 -15.91 -17.26 -2.90
CA ARG A 115 -16.63 -18.52 -3.09
C ARG A 115 -16.08 -19.26 -4.31
N THR A 116 -15.86 -20.55 -4.15
CA THR A 116 -15.57 -21.46 -5.27
C THR A 116 -16.86 -22.22 -5.61
N PHE A 117 -17.24 -22.19 -6.88
CA PHE A 117 -18.42 -22.86 -7.40
C PHE A 117 -18.09 -24.28 -7.90
N ALA A 118 -19.14 -25.10 -8.12
CA ALA A 118 -19.02 -26.36 -8.80
C ALA A 118 -18.37 -26.13 -10.19
N GLY A 119 -17.37 -26.94 -10.57
CA GLY A 119 -16.59 -26.73 -11.80
C GLY A 119 -15.35 -25.86 -11.63
N GLY A 120 -15.05 -25.37 -10.42
CA GLY A 120 -13.78 -24.71 -10.07
C GLY A 120 -13.75 -23.21 -10.28
N ALA A 121 -14.80 -22.60 -10.84
CA ALA A 121 -14.89 -21.13 -10.94
C ALA A 121 -14.84 -20.51 -9.53
N ASN A 122 -14.04 -19.46 -9.36
CA ASN A 122 -13.88 -18.77 -8.09
C ASN A 122 -14.25 -17.30 -8.23
N PHE A 123 -15.10 -16.81 -7.33
CA PHE A 123 -15.44 -15.39 -7.20
C PHE A 123 -14.77 -14.82 -5.96
N SER A 124 -14.21 -13.62 -6.08
CA SER A 124 -13.63 -12.87 -4.96
C SER A 124 -14.09 -11.42 -5.01
N LEU A 125 -14.27 -10.83 -3.82
CA LEU A 125 -14.65 -9.43 -3.65
C LEU A 125 -13.93 -8.85 -2.44
N ASP A 126 -13.35 -7.66 -2.61
CA ASP A 126 -12.81 -6.80 -1.56
C ASP A 126 -13.53 -5.44 -1.62
N TYR A 127 -14.02 -4.96 -0.49
CA TYR A 127 -14.67 -3.67 -0.34
C TYR A 127 -14.07 -2.91 0.83
N ARG A 128 -13.77 -1.63 0.63
CA ARG A 128 -13.31 -0.70 1.67
C ARG A 128 -14.15 0.55 1.67
N SER A 129 -14.58 0.98 2.85
CA SER A 129 -15.20 2.28 3.07
C SER A 129 -14.53 2.99 4.23
N ILE A 130 -14.14 4.24 4.02
CA ILE A 130 -13.63 5.14 5.03
C ILE A 130 -14.58 6.34 5.09
N ASN A 131 -15.05 6.68 6.28
CA ASN A 131 -15.80 7.89 6.52
C ASN A 131 -15.27 8.49 7.83
N ASN A 132 -14.63 9.64 7.72
CA ASN A 132 -14.03 10.33 8.84
C ASN A 132 -14.41 11.82 8.79
N LEU A 133 -15.01 12.33 9.86
CA LEU A 133 -15.41 13.73 9.94
C LEU A 133 -14.20 14.66 10.11
N GLY A 134 -13.08 14.12 10.62
CA GLY A 134 -11.93 14.90 11.04
C GLY A 134 -12.09 15.48 12.43
N ALA A 135 -10.99 15.95 13.02
CA ALA A 135 -10.98 16.62 14.31
C ALA A 135 -11.25 18.13 14.19
N TYR A 136 -10.89 18.71 13.06
CA TYR A 136 -11.02 20.14 12.77
C TYR A 136 -12.18 20.40 11.82
N ARG A 137 -12.63 21.66 11.71
CA ARG A 137 -13.72 22.04 10.79
C ARG A 137 -13.34 21.74 9.35
N TYR A 138 -14.32 21.28 8.54
CA TYR A 138 -14.19 21.10 7.09
C TYR A 138 -13.04 20.17 6.67
N GLN A 139 -12.89 19.05 7.40
CA GLN A 139 -11.81 18.08 7.19
C GLN A 139 -12.34 16.66 6.87
N ARG A 140 -13.55 16.57 6.34
CA ARG A 140 -14.20 15.26 6.12
C ARG A 140 -13.57 14.49 4.98
N ASP A 141 -13.25 13.22 5.24
CA ASP A 141 -12.88 12.21 4.26
C ASP A 141 -14.01 11.18 4.07
N LYS A 142 -14.32 10.87 2.82
CA LYS A 142 -15.30 9.85 2.47
C LYS A 142 -14.82 9.06 1.25
N HIS A 143 -14.34 7.84 1.48
CA HIS A 143 -13.77 6.99 0.44
C HIS A 143 -14.54 5.70 0.31
N ASN A 144 -14.66 5.21 -0.93
CA ASN A 144 -15.19 3.90 -1.23
C ASN A 144 -14.28 3.27 -2.29
N ALA A 145 -13.80 2.06 -1.99
CA ALA A 145 -13.03 1.25 -2.91
C ALA A 145 -13.66 -0.13 -2.99
N LEU A 146 -13.82 -0.63 -4.20
CA LEU A 146 -14.38 -1.93 -4.52
C LEU A 146 -13.50 -2.62 -5.54
N SER A 147 -13.15 -3.88 -5.29
CA SER A 147 -12.53 -4.76 -6.27
C SER A 147 -13.21 -6.11 -6.23
N PHE A 148 -13.64 -6.63 -7.38
CA PHE A 148 -14.19 -7.97 -7.46
C PHE A 148 -13.75 -8.64 -8.76
N GLY A 149 -13.73 -9.97 -8.76
CA GLY A 149 -13.32 -10.70 -9.93
C GLY A 149 -13.75 -12.16 -9.92
N ILE A 150 -13.61 -12.76 -11.08
CA ILE A 150 -13.90 -14.17 -11.33
C ILE A 150 -12.62 -14.81 -11.89
N TRP A 151 -12.22 -15.93 -11.32
CA TRP A 151 -11.22 -16.84 -11.86
C TRP A 151 -11.93 -18.05 -12.46
N LEU A 152 -11.63 -18.32 -13.72
CA LEU A 152 -12.19 -19.42 -14.52
C LEU A 152 -11.05 -20.37 -14.93
N PRO A 153 -10.78 -21.44 -14.16
CA PRO A 153 -9.89 -22.51 -14.61
C PRO A 153 -10.63 -23.40 -15.61
N VAL A 154 -10.05 -23.61 -16.79
CA VAL A 154 -10.61 -24.51 -17.81
C VAL A 154 -9.62 -25.63 -18.10
N GLY A 155 -9.93 -26.82 -17.61
CA GLY A 155 -9.04 -27.96 -17.65
C GLY A 155 -7.71 -27.66 -16.91
N SER A 156 -6.61 -28.26 -17.37
CA SER A 156 -5.27 -28.07 -16.78
C SER A 156 -4.42 -27.01 -17.49
N ARG A 157 -4.92 -26.48 -18.62
CA ARG A 157 -4.12 -25.64 -19.53
C ARG A 157 -4.49 -24.17 -19.53
N TYR A 158 -5.71 -23.81 -19.17
CA TYR A 158 -6.17 -22.43 -19.25
C TYR A 158 -6.67 -21.91 -17.90
N ASP A 159 -6.21 -20.71 -17.55
CA ASP A 159 -6.71 -19.92 -16.42
C ASP A 159 -7.10 -18.53 -16.94
N GLY A 160 -8.36 -18.14 -16.76
CA GLY A 160 -8.88 -16.82 -17.10
C GLY A 160 -9.29 -16.04 -15.85
N PHE A 161 -8.95 -14.76 -15.78
CA PHE A 161 -9.33 -13.85 -14.68
C PHE A 161 -9.98 -12.60 -15.27
N VAL A 162 -11.17 -12.27 -14.79
CA VAL A 162 -11.82 -10.99 -15.07
C VAL A 162 -11.96 -10.23 -13.76
N ILE A 163 -11.41 -9.02 -13.68
CA ILE A 163 -11.39 -8.22 -12.46
C ILE A 163 -11.89 -6.82 -12.77
N PHE A 164 -12.77 -6.31 -11.92
CA PHE A 164 -13.21 -4.93 -11.92
C PHE A 164 -12.82 -4.28 -10.60
N SER A 165 -12.22 -3.08 -10.66
CA SER A 165 -11.91 -2.26 -9.48
C SER A 165 -12.42 -0.85 -9.69
N LYS A 166 -12.93 -0.24 -8.63
CA LYS A 166 -13.38 1.16 -8.62
C LYS A 166 -13.03 1.82 -7.29
N ASN A 167 -12.35 2.96 -7.36
CA ASN A 167 -12.00 3.79 -6.22
C ASN A 167 -12.67 5.16 -6.37
N VAL A 168 -13.24 5.66 -5.28
CA VAL A 168 -13.78 7.02 -5.19
C VAL A 168 -13.31 7.62 -3.89
N ILE A 169 -12.43 8.59 -3.98
CA ILE A 169 -11.86 9.34 -2.86
C ILE A 169 -12.48 10.73 -2.85
N ARG A 170 -12.94 11.17 -1.70
CA ARG A 170 -13.45 12.53 -1.49
C ARG A 170 -12.85 13.07 -0.21
N GLN A 171 -12.15 14.19 -0.31
CA GLN A 171 -11.59 14.93 0.81
C GLN A 171 -12.11 16.36 0.78
N GLN A 172 -12.71 16.78 1.87
CA GLN A 172 -13.04 18.18 2.11
C GLN A 172 -11.76 18.90 2.53
N GLU A 173 -11.48 20.02 1.91
CA GLU A 173 -10.22 20.72 2.07
C GLU A 173 -10.42 21.95 2.96
N ASN A 174 -9.78 21.98 4.13
CA ASN A 174 -9.82 23.11 5.04
C ASN A 174 -8.56 24.00 5.00
N GLY A 175 -7.54 23.60 4.20
CA GLY A 175 -6.27 24.33 4.07
C GLY A 175 -5.39 24.30 5.33
N GLY A 176 -5.77 23.56 6.37
CA GLY A 176 -5.12 23.56 7.68
C GLY A 176 -5.58 24.71 8.56
N ILE A 177 -5.05 24.78 9.80
CA ILE A 177 -5.36 25.85 10.76
C ILE A 177 -4.62 27.15 10.44
N VAL A 178 -5.22 28.29 10.79
CA VAL A 178 -4.64 29.62 10.59
C VAL A 178 -3.45 29.82 11.53
N THR A 179 -3.64 29.49 12.82
CA THR A 179 -2.63 29.65 13.85
C THR A 179 -2.74 28.55 14.91
N ASP A 180 -1.61 28.18 15.49
CA ASP A 180 -1.53 27.25 16.63
C ASP A 180 -1.54 27.97 17.99
N THR A 181 -1.58 29.29 18.03
CA THR A 181 -1.61 30.05 19.29
C THR A 181 -2.84 29.82 20.16
N ILE A 182 -3.87 29.16 19.60
CA ILE A 182 -5.08 28.79 20.35
C ILE A 182 -4.85 27.61 21.29
N PHE A 183 -3.87 26.74 21.03
CA PHE A 183 -3.57 25.60 21.90
C PHE A 183 -3.02 26.09 23.25
N GLY A 184 -3.51 25.50 24.34
CA GLY A 184 -3.10 25.88 25.69
C GLY A 184 -3.77 27.15 26.26
N LYS A 185 -4.64 27.84 25.51
CA LYS A 185 -5.46 28.93 26.04
C LYS A 185 -6.66 28.38 26.79
N GLU A 186 -7.12 29.11 27.84
CA GLU A 186 -8.34 28.77 28.58
C GLU A 186 -9.58 28.64 27.68
N GLN A 187 -9.63 29.42 26.60
CA GLN A 187 -10.73 29.43 25.62
C GLN A 187 -10.68 28.25 24.64
N PHE A 188 -9.64 27.41 24.68
CA PHE A 188 -9.55 26.26 23.79
C PHE A 188 -10.53 25.16 24.19
N SER A 189 -11.70 25.14 23.57
CA SER A 189 -12.78 24.16 23.80
C SER A 189 -12.60 22.87 23.01
N GLY A 190 -11.51 22.74 22.26
CA GLY A 190 -11.17 21.56 21.44
C GLY A 190 -10.83 21.92 20.00
N PRO A 191 -10.37 20.95 19.18
CA PRO A 191 -9.91 21.19 17.80
C PRO A 191 -10.94 21.89 16.90
N ILE A 192 -12.23 21.68 17.14
CA ILE A 192 -13.32 22.29 16.36
C ILE A 192 -13.37 23.82 16.50
N SER A 193 -12.79 24.38 17.57
CA SER A 193 -12.72 25.82 17.78
C SER A 193 -11.60 26.51 17.02
N ALA A 194 -10.65 25.74 16.47
CA ALA A 194 -9.56 26.30 15.67
C ALA A 194 -10.09 26.88 14.35
N GLU A 195 -9.63 28.07 14.02
CA GLU A 195 -9.91 28.72 12.74
C GLU A 195 -9.12 28.01 11.62
N VAL A 196 -9.79 27.76 10.50
CA VAL A 196 -9.20 27.09 9.33
C VAL A 196 -8.99 28.07 8.19
N ARG A 197 -8.02 27.80 7.33
CA ARG A 197 -7.61 28.69 6.24
C ARG A 197 -8.60 28.74 5.07
N LEU A 198 -9.40 27.68 4.88
CA LEU A 198 -10.49 27.60 3.91
C LEU A 198 -11.82 27.48 4.66
N PRO A 199 -12.41 28.60 5.10
CA PRO A 199 -13.58 28.59 5.98
C PRO A 199 -14.91 28.42 5.27
N ALA A 200 -14.94 28.52 3.93
CA ALA A 200 -16.17 28.53 3.15
C ALA A 200 -16.81 27.16 2.95
N GLN A 201 -16.16 26.07 3.36
CA GLN A 201 -16.66 24.70 3.20
C GLN A 201 -16.85 24.26 1.73
N ALA A 202 -16.34 25.01 0.76
CA ALA A 202 -16.57 24.81 -0.66
C ALA A 202 -15.47 24.04 -1.37
N ALA A 203 -14.26 24.00 -0.77
CA ALA A 203 -13.10 23.34 -1.36
C ALA A 203 -13.18 21.82 -1.21
N LEU A 204 -13.15 21.11 -2.33
CA LEU A 204 -13.34 19.66 -2.39
C LEU A 204 -12.38 19.01 -3.40
N THR A 205 -11.67 18.00 -2.94
CA THR A 205 -10.95 17.03 -3.77
C THR A 205 -11.84 15.81 -4.03
N ARG A 206 -11.95 15.39 -5.30
CA ARG A 206 -12.57 14.14 -5.70
C ARG A 206 -11.69 13.42 -6.71
N LEU A 207 -11.16 12.28 -6.32
CA LEU A 207 -10.42 11.37 -7.22
C LEU A 207 -11.26 10.12 -7.43
N ALA A 208 -11.53 9.79 -8.68
CA ALA A 208 -12.25 8.57 -9.03
C ALA A 208 -11.49 7.84 -10.12
N ASP A 209 -11.26 6.55 -9.93
CA ASP A 209 -10.71 5.67 -10.96
C ASP A 209 -11.47 4.35 -10.98
N GLN A 210 -11.50 3.73 -12.16
CA GLN A 210 -12.05 2.40 -12.35
C GLN A 210 -11.22 1.65 -13.38
N THR A 211 -11.04 0.35 -13.16
CA THR A 211 -10.26 -0.53 -14.04
C THR A 211 -11.02 -1.82 -14.29
N LEU A 212 -11.11 -2.22 -15.54
CA LEU A 212 -11.55 -3.55 -15.97
C LEU A 212 -10.35 -4.28 -16.55
N GLN A 213 -9.99 -5.43 -15.98
CA GLN A 213 -8.83 -6.22 -16.37
C GLN A 213 -9.24 -7.65 -16.73
N LEU A 214 -8.76 -8.12 -17.87
CA LEU A 214 -8.80 -9.52 -18.28
C LEU A 214 -7.37 -10.04 -18.33
N THR A 215 -7.07 -11.11 -17.58
CA THR A 215 -5.79 -11.81 -17.61
C THR A 215 -6.02 -13.26 -18.00
N GLN A 216 -5.29 -13.75 -18.99
CA GLN A 216 -5.42 -15.09 -19.54
C GLN A 216 -4.06 -15.79 -19.51
N HIS A 217 -4.04 -17.02 -19.04
CA HIS A 217 -2.87 -17.89 -19.04
C HIS A 217 -3.15 -19.14 -19.85
N LEU A 218 -2.29 -19.41 -20.83
CA LEU A 218 -2.36 -20.62 -21.62
C LEU A 218 -1.04 -21.41 -21.47
N LYS A 219 -1.13 -22.64 -20.97
CA LYS A 219 -0.01 -23.58 -20.84
C LYS A 219 0.08 -24.42 -22.09
N PHE A 220 1.16 -24.27 -22.86
CA PHE A 220 1.37 -24.98 -24.14
C PHE A 220 2.02 -26.34 -23.94
N ALA A 221 2.97 -26.42 -23.00
CA ALA A 221 3.72 -27.64 -22.74
C ALA A 221 4.06 -27.77 -21.26
N GLY A 222 4.24 -28.97 -20.78
CA GLY A 222 4.62 -29.29 -19.42
C GLY A 222 3.58 -30.18 -18.73
N GLY A 223 4.04 -31.01 -17.80
CA GLY A 223 3.19 -31.86 -16.99
C GLY A 223 2.69 -31.13 -15.74
N SER A 224 1.61 -31.63 -15.15
CA SER A 224 1.02 -31.13 -13.89
C SER A 224 1.79 -31.61 -12.63
N GLY A 225 2.96 -32.26 -12.77
CA GLY A 225 3.74 -32.78 -11.63
C GLY A 225 4.78 -31.79 -11.10
N GLU A 226 5.16 -31.96 -9.83
CA GLU A 226 6.22 -31.19 -9.19
C GLU A 226 7.56 -31.34 -9.94
N GLY A 227 8.29 -30.22 -10.08
CA GLY A 227 9.58 -30.18 -10.78
C GLY A 227 9.49 -30.17 -12.30
N LYS A 228 8.32 -30.41 -12.90
CA LYS A 228 8.18 -30.37 -14.38
C LYS A 228 8.21 -28.93 -14.88
N ARG A 229 8.89 -28.73 -16.02
CA ARG A 229 8.96 -27.42 -16.67
C ARG A 229 7.66 -27.13 -17.43
N VAL A 230 7.12 -25.93 -17.21
CA VAL A 230 5.90 -25.44 -17.86
C VAL A 230 6.28 -24.29 -18.79
N LEU A 231 5.73 -24.28 -20.01
CA LEU A 231 5.77 -23.15 -20.94
C LEU A 231 4.38 -22.52 -20.98
N ARG A 232 4.29 -21.21 -20.70
CA ARG A 232 3.04 -20.48 -20.58
C ARG A 232 3.09 -19.15 -21.33
N ALA A 233 2.02 -18.84 -22.06
CA ALA A 233 1.73 -17.48 -22.49
C ALA A 233 0.75 -16.82 -21.52
N THR A 234 0.99 -15.57 -21.22
CA THR A 234 0.11 -14.72 -20.43
C THR A 234 -0.25 -13.49 -21.25
N HIS A 235 -1.54 -13.24 -21.43
CA HIS A 235 -2.07 -12.04 -22.04
C HIS A 235 -2.89 -11.28 -21.01
N THR A 236 -2.61 -10.00 -20.82
CA THR A 236 -3.38 -9.10 -19.95
C THR A 236 -3.81 -7.88 -20.74
N ILE A 237 -5.10 -7.61 -20.76
CA ILE A 237 -5.68 -6.37 -21.26
C ILE A 237 -6.41 -5.68 -20.11
N ALA A 238 -6.13 -4.39 -19.89
CA ALA A 238 -6.79 -3.61 -18.86
C ALA A 238 -7.20 -2.25 -19.41
N TRP A 239 -8.45 -1.88 -19.19
CA TRP A 239 -8.95 -0.56 -19.47
C TRP A 239 -9.16 0.19 -18.15
N MET A 240 -8.54 1.36 -18.02
CA MET A 240 -8.64 2.23 -16.88
C MET A 240 -9.21 3.59 -17.30
N LYS A 241 -10.17 4.09 -16.52
CA LYS A 241 -10.65 5.48 -16.60
C LYS A 241 -10.41 6.17 -15.27
N ALA A 242 -9.84 7.36 -15.30
CA ALA A 242 -9.61 8.20 -14.12
C ALA A 242 -10.18 9.60 -14.33
N ASP A 243 -10.83 10.14 -13.29
CA ASP A 243 -11.39 11.50 -13.23
C ASP A 243 -10.95 12.12 -11.89
N TYR A 244 -10.00 13.06 -11.92
CA TYR A 244 -9.45 13.75 -10.78
C TYR A 244 -9.84 15.21 -10.80
N LYS A 245 -10.42 15.70 -9.71
CA LYS A 245 -11.00 17.04 -9.63
C LYS A 245 -10.68 17.68 -8.28
N PHE A 246 -10.17 18.90 -8.34
CA PHE A 246 -10.23 19.84 -7.25
C PHE A 246 -11.12 21.00 -7.68
N ALA A 247 -11.98 21.48 -6.79
CA ALA A 247 -12.80 22.66 -7.02
C ALA A 247 -13.05 23.40 -5.72
N ASP A 248 -12.99 24.73 -5.79
CA ASP A 248 -13.42 25.66 -4.74
C ASP A 248 -14.20 26.81 -5.39
N ALA A 249 -15.49 26.91 -5.07
CA ALA A 249 -16.40 27.92 -5.64
C ALA A 249 -16.44 29.24 -4.84
N SER A 250 -15.80 29.31 -3.65
CA SER A 250 -15.88 30.45 -2.73
C SER A 250 -14.74 31.45 -2.92
N LEU A 251 -14.72 32.13 -4.04
CA LEU A 251 -13.66 33.07 -4.41
C LEU A 251 -13.35 34.15 -3.38
N ALA A 252 -14.40 34.78 -2.81
CA ALA A 252 -14.23 35.96 -1.95
C ALA A 252 -13.59 35.63 -0.59
N GLN A 253 -13.82 34.41 -0.08
CA GLN A 253 -13.34 33.99 1.25
C GLN A 253 -11.99 33.29 1.18
N ASP A 254 -11.71 32.58 0.09
CA ASP A 254 -10.56 31.67 -0.02
C ASP A 254 -9.46 32.19 -0.96
N SER A 255 -9.62 33.37 -1.57
CA SER A 255 -8.67 33.96 -2.52
C SER A 255 -7.26 34.16 -1.92
N PHE A 256 -7.19 34.46 -0.62
CA PHE A 256 -5.92 34.63 0.08
C PHE A 256 -5.10 33.32 0.18
N PHE A 257 -5.78 32.17 0.30
CA PHE A 257 -5.10 30.88 0.36
C PHE A 257 -4.47 30.49 -0.98
N PHE A 258 -5.09 30.93 -2.09
CA PHE A 258 -4.71 30.59 -3.45
C PHE A 258 -4.01 31.74 -4.19
N ASP A 259 -3.27 32.58 -3.47
CA ASP A 259 -2.57 33.75 -4.05
C ASP A 259 -1.62 33.42 -5.18
N THR A 260 -1.05 32.20 -5.20
CA THR A 260 -0.16 31.69 -6.26
C THR A 260 -0.91 31.14 -7.48
N PHE A 261 -2.26 31.02 -7.43
CA PHE A 261 -3.08 30.48 -8.50
C PHE A 261 -4.09 31.52 -9.01
N LEU A 262 -4.25 31.55 -10.32
CA LEU A 262 -5.24 32.41 -10.94
C LEU A 262 -6.66 31.82 -10.80
N THR A 263 -7.62 32.65 -10.38
CA THR A 263 -9.02 32.29 -10.24
C THR A 263 -9.88 32.93 -11.32
N ASP A 264 -11.04 32.37 -11.60
CA ASP A 264 -12.07 32.98 -12.45
C ASP A 264 -13.40 33.13 -11.68
N ARG A 265 -14.49 33.61 -12.31
CA ARG A 265 -15.79 33.82 -11.65
C ARG A 265 -16.42 32.53 -11.09
N ARG A 266 -15.95 31.35 -11.49
CA ARG A 266 -16.43 30.04 -11.03
C ARG A 266 -15.54 29.45 -9.93
N GLY A 267 -14.61 30.21 -9.42
CA GLY A 267 -13.65 29.75 -8.44
C GLY A 267 -12.41 29.13 -9.04
N ILE A 268 -11.65 28.43 -8.19
CA ILE A 268 -10.45 27.72 -8.59
C ILE A 268 -10.78 26.27 -8.93
N ARG A 269 -10.24 25.74 -10.04
CA ARG A 269 -10.51 24.39 -10.51
C ARG A 269 -9.27 23.76 -11.12
N HIS A 270 -9.03 22.51 -10.76
CA HIS A 270 -8.07 21.65 -11.45
C HIS A 270 -8.78 20.36 -11.85
N PHE A 271 -8.91 20.09 -13.15
CA PHE A 271 -9.53 18.91 -13.71
C PHE A 271 -8.54 18.15 -14.56
N LEU A 272 -8.39 16.87 -14.25
CA LEU A 272 -7.54 15.93 -14.95
C LEU A 272 -8.30 14.63 -15.14
N SER A 273 -8.48 14.19 -16.39
CA SER A 273 -9.03 12.87 -16.67
C SER A 273 -8.21 12.14 -17.73
N PHE A 274 -8.20 10.83 -17.67
CA PHE A 274 -7.56 10.03 -18.69
C PHE A 274 -8.22 8.65 -18.83
N ASN A 275 -8.18 8.14 -20.06
CA ASN A 275 -8.43 6.75 -20.39
C ASN A 275 -7.11 6.09 -20.72
N ARG A 276 -6.87 4.88 -20.20
CA ARG A 276 -5.68 4.10 -20.49
C ARG A 276 -6.08 2.67 -20.85
N LEU A 277 -5.60 2.21 -21.99
CA LEU A 277 -5.71 0.82 -22.43
C LEU A 277 -4.32 0.18 -22.37
N ASP A 278 -4.14 -0.70 -21.41
CA ASP A 278 -2.91 -1.50 -21.26
C ASP A 278 -3.10 -2.85 -21.97
N ASN A 279 -2.09 -3.28 -22.71
CA ASN A 279 -2.03 -4.57 -23.36
C ASN A 279 -0.65 -5.18 -23.11
N SER A 280 -0.59 -6.36 -22.52
CA SER A 280 0.66 -7.05 -22.16
C SER A 280 0.63 -8.50 -22.63
N PHE A 281 1.67 -8.91 -23.33
CA PHE A 281 1.87 -10.29 -23.76
C PHE A 281 3.23 -10.80 -23.27
N ILE A 282 3.21 -11.87 -22.47
CA ILE A 282 4.40 -12.41 -21.81
C ILE A 282 4.46 -13.92 -22.04
N ILE A 283 5.62 -14.40 -22.52
CA ILE A 283 5.94 -15.83 -22.56
C ILE A 283 6.83 -16.14 -21.37
N SER A 284 6.52 -17.20 -20.64
CA SER A 284 7.27 -17.62 -19.46
C SER A 284 7.49 -19.11 -19.41
N THR A 285 8.65 -19.51 -18.89
CA THR A 285 8.94 -20.91 -18.55
C THR A 285 9.34 -20.98 -17.08
N PHE A 286 8.89 -22.00 -16.36
CA PHE A 286 9.18 -22.21 -14.95
C PHE A 286 9.05 -23.69 -14.57
N LYS A 287 9.66 -24.10 -13.44
CA LYS A 287 9.42 -25.39 -12.82
C LYS A 287 8.25 -25.27 -11.85
N ALA A 288 7.23 -26.10 -12.02
CA ALA A 288 6.08 -26.17 -11.14
C ALA A 288 6.50 -26.70 -9.75
N LYS A 289 5.97 -26.11 -8.68
CA LYS A 289 6.05 -26.62 -7.31
C LYS A 289 4.64 -26.78 -6.74
N THR A 290 4.40 -27.87 -6.04
CA THR A 290 3.09 -28.18 -5.43
C THR A 290 2.77 -27.19 -4.31
N ARG A 291 3.79 -26.73 -3.57
CA ARG A 291 3.68 -25.71 -2.53
C ARG A 291 4.83 -24.70 -2.67
N GLY A 292 4.50 -23.43 -2.49
CA GLY A 292 5.48 -22.36 -2.51
C GLY A 292 5.64 -21.64 -3.86
N ARG A 293 6.79 -20.99 -4.06
CA ARG A 293 7.07 -20.23 -5.30
C ARG A 293 7.58 -21.16 -6.39
N PRO A 294 7.15 -21.00 -7.65
CA PRO A 294 7.77 -21.70 -8.77
C PRO A 294 9.26 -21.36 -8.83
N SER A 295 10.07 -22.32 -9.25
CA SER A 295 11.52 -22.16 -9.38
C SER A 295 11.93 -22.02 -10.84
N ASP A 296 13.14 -21.47 -11.07
CA ASP A 296 13.75 -21.33 -12.40
C ASP A 296 12.80 -20.67 -13.42
N VAL A 297 12.23 -19.53 -13.01
CA VAL A 297 11.33 -18.72 -13.86
C VAL A 297 12.17 -17.91 -14.83
N LEU A 298 11.82 -17.97 -16.11
CA LEU A 298 12.30 -17.04 -17.14
C LEU A 298 11.08 -16.54 -17.90
N SER A 299 10.96 -15.23 -18.06
CA SER A 299 9.89 -14.62 -18.84
C SER A 299 10.38 -13.45 -19.67
N VAL A 300 9.78 -13.27 -20.83
CA VAL A 300 9.98 -12.13 -21.71
C VAL A 300 8.64 -11.74 -22.33
N GLY A 301 8.45 -10.45 -22.56
CA GLY A 301 7.20 -9.96 -23.13
C GLY A 301 7.25 -8.50 -23.54
N LEU A 302 6.15 -8.06 -24.11
CA LEU A 302 5.91 -6.67 -24.49
C LEU A 302 4.72 -6.11 -23.69
N ARG A 303 4.83 -4.87 -23.30
CA ARG A 303 3.77 -4.09 -22.64
C ARG A 303 3.55 -2.81 -23.42
N HIS A 304 2.33 -2.64 -23.92
CA HIS A 304 1.89 -1.44 -24.63
C HIS A 304 0.77 -0.78 -23.83
N SER A 305 0.82 0.54 -23.73
CA SER A 305 -0.24 1.34 -23.12
C SER A 305 -0.60 2.47 -24.05
N PHE A 306 -1.87 2.59 -24.41
CA PHE A 306 -2.44 3.74 -25.11
C PHE A 306 -3.15 4.63 -24.09
N LEU A 307 -2.87 5.94 -24.14
CA LEU A 307 -3.42 6.93 -23.23
C LEU A 307 -4.08 8.05 -23.99
N ASP A 308 -5.25 8.41 -23.49
CA ASP A 308 -6.03 9.56 -23.93
C ASP A 308 -6.26 10.45 -22.72
N LEU A 309 -5.60 11.61 -22.69
CA LEU A 309 -5.44 12.49 -21.54
C LEU A 309 -6.15 13.81 -21.80
N ASN A 310 -7.03 14.21 -20.89
CA ASN A 310 -7.63 15.53 -20.83
C ASN A 310 -7.20 16.25 -19.56
N GLN A 311 -6.50 17.35 -19.70
CA GLN A 311 -6.21 18.30 -18.61
C GLN A 311 -6.76 19.66 -19.03
N GLU A 312 -7.99 19.96 -18.63
CA GLU A 312 -8.74 21.14 -19.06
C GLU A 312 -7.84 22.41 -19.14
N PRO A 313 -7.65 23.04 -20.33
CA PRO A 313 -8.41 22.87 -21.57
C PRO A 313 -7.72 22.01 -22.65
N ARG A 314 -6.69 21.23 -22.35
CA ARG A 314 -5.83 20.57 -23.34
C ARG A 314 -6.01 19.05 -23.35
N ASP A 315 -6.25 18.50 -24.54
CA ASP A 315 -6.24 17.06 -24.82
C ASP A 315 -4.89 16.61 -25.37
N SER A 316 -4.53 15.38 -25.09
CA SER A 316 -3.30 14.77 -25.61
C SER A 316 -3.45 13.24 -25.63
N SER A 317 -3.03 12.61 -26.73
CA SER A 317 -3.02 11.14 -26.85
C SER A 317 -1.60 10.68 -27.15
N PHE A 318 -1.17 9.58 -26.52
CA PHE A 318 0.15 9.02 -26.72
C PHE A 318 0.22 7.54 -26.33
N SER A 319 1.30 6.89 -26.72
CA SER A 319 1.53 5.47 -26.43
C SER A 319 2.83 5.26 -25.70
N ASN A 320 2.84 4.27 -24.80
CA ASN A 320 4.04 3.74 -24.17
C ASN A 320 4.27 2.30 -24.61
N LEU A 321 5.50 1.94 -24.91
CA LEU A 321 5.89 0.58 -25.27
C LEU A 321 7.14 0.16 -24.51
N PHE A 322 7.08 -1.00 -23.84
CA PHE A 322 8.19 -1.56 -23.06
C PHE A 322 8.42 -3.01 -23.39
N LEU A 323 9.68 -3.39 -23.52
CA LEU A 323 10.14 -4.78 -23.42
C LEU A 323 10.27 -5.12 -21.93
N THR A 324 9.68 -6.22 -21.50
CA THR A 324 9.74 -6.68 -20.10
C THR A 324 10.37 -8.06 -20.01
N GLY A 325 11.17 -8.27 -18.98
CA GLY A 325 11.79 -9.55 -18.69
C GLY A 325 11.88 -9.82 -17.20
N ASN A 326 11.77 -11.09 -16.81
CA ASN A 326 11.94 -11.53 -15.42
C ASN A 326 12.66 -12.87 -15.40
N MET A 327 13.64 -13.00 -14.50
CA MET A 327 14.40 -14.22 -14.25
C MET A 327 14.40 -14.52 -12.75
N THR A 328 14.13 -15.77 -12.39
CA THR A 328 14.27 -16.26 -11.00
C THR A 328 15.01 -17.60 -11.06
N ILE A 329 16.15 -17.68 -10.38
CA ILE A 329 16.97 -18.89 -10.28
C ILE A 329 17.00 -19.31 -8.81
N THR A 330 16.58 -20.54 -8.53
CA THR A 330 16.52 -21.11 -7.17
C THR A 330 17.14 -22.51 -7.17
N PRO A 331 18.49 -22.63 -7.22
CA PRO A 331 19.17 -23.92 -7.28
C PRO A 331 19.02 -24.72 -5.97
N SER A 332 18.76 -24.06 -4.87
CA SER A 332 18.51 -24.67 -3.54
C SER A 332 17.52 -23.83 -2.73
N ASP A 333 16.96 -24.39 -1.66
CA ASP A 333 16.04 -23.67 -0.76
C ASP A 333 16.73 -22.52 0.00
N GLY A 334 18.06 -22.54 0.07
CA GLY A 334 18.87 -21.48 0.71
C GLY A 334 19.39 -20.42 -0.25
N PHE A 335 19.06 -20.48 -1.56
CA PHE A 335 19.57 -19.53 -2.54
C PHE A 335 18.49 -19.14 -3.55
N ALA A 336 18.28 -17.83 -3.75
CA ALA A 336 17.47 -17.32 -4.84
C ALA A 336 18.11 -16.07 -5.45
N LEU A 337 18.14 -16.02 -6.79
CA LEU A 337 18.49 -14.83 -7.57
C LEU A 337 17.26 -14.42 -8.38
N VAL A 338 16.82 -13.20 -8.21
CA VAL A 338 15.71 -12.60 -8.96
C VAL A 338 16.22 -11.40 -9.72
N ALA A 339 15.93 -11.33 -11.02
CA ALA A 339 16.23 -10.16 -11.84
C ALA A 339 14.98 -9.77 -12.64
N GLN A 340 14.71 -8.48 -12.73
CA GLN A 340 13.59 -7.91 -13.48
C GLN A 340 14.08 -6.73 -14.31
N GLY A 341 13.60 -6.62 -15.54
CA GLY A 341 13.93 -5.53 -16.44
C GLY A 341 12.72 -5.06 -17.23
N ASN A 342 12.61 -3.74 -17.39
CA ASN A 342 11.70 -3.10 -18.32
C ASN A 342 12.50 -2.05 -19.10
N LEU A 343 12.45 -2.11 -20.42
CA LEU A 343 13.18 -1.23 -21.32
C LEU A 343 12.19 -0.52 -22.23
N GLY A 344 12.22 0.80 -22.22
CA GLY A 344 11.39 1.64 -23.08
C GLY A 344 11.80 1.53 -24.54
N LEU A 345 10.83 1.33 -25.41
CA LEU A 345 10.99 1.27 -26.85
C LEU A 345 10.29 2.46 -27.51
N LEU A 346 10.68 2.83 -28.71
CA LEU A 346 10.07 3.91 -29.52
C LEU A 346 10.03 5.24 -28.74
N SER A 347 8.84 5.79 -28.47
CA SER A 347 8.62 7.04 -27.72
C SER A 347 9.18 7.02 -26.30
N ASN A 348 9.35 5.83 -25.71
CA ASN A 348 9.90 5.67 -24.38
C ASN A 348 11.41 5.33 -24.38
N PHE A 349 12.09 5.48 -25.50
CA PHE A 349 13.53 5.18 -25.57
C PHE A 349 14.31 5.95 -24.50
N GLY A 350 15.23 5.21 -23.85
CA GLY A 350 16.00 5.73 -22.73
C GLY A 350 15.29 5.71 -21.38
N GLU A 351 14.05 5.23 -21.31
CA GLU A 351 13.37 4.88 -20.05
C GLU A 351 13.64 3.41 -19.74
N TYR A 352 13.95 3.13 -18.49
CA TYR A 352 14.12 1.75 -18.05
C TYR A 352 13.90 1.61 -16.56
N ARG A 353 13.63 0.38 -16.14
CA ARG A 353 13.69 -0.07 -14.76
C ARG A 353 14.29 -1.46 -14.70
N ILE A 354 15.42 -1.60 -14.04
CA ILE A 354 16.14 -2.85 -13.85
C ILE A 354 16.33 -3.05 -12.35
N SER A 355 16.01 -4.23 -11.85
CA SER A 355 16.26 -4.62 -10.47
C SER A 355 16.82 -6.03 -10.39
N GLY A 356 17.69 -6.26 -9.41
CA GLY A 356 18.21 -7.56 -9.05
C GLY A 356 18.16 -7.77 -7.54
N GLU A 357 17.80 -8.95 -7.11
CA GLU A 357 17.78 -9.34 -5.69
C GLU A 357 18.43 -10.70 -5.53
N LEU A 358 19.37 -10.80 -4.60
CA LEU A 358 20.03 -12.02 -4.16
C LEU A 358 19.54 -12.35 -2.75
N ASP A 359 19.12 -13.59 -2.53
CA ASP A 359 18.63 -14.09 -1.25
C ASP A 359 19.40 -15.36 -0.86
N ILE A 360 20.18 -15.31 0.24
CA ILE A 360 21.04 -16.38 0.72
C ILE A 360 20.68 -16.74 2.14
N GLY A 361 20.32 -18.00 2.38
CA GLY A 361 20.08 -18.55 3.70
C GLY A 361 21.31 -19.28 4.23
N PHE A 362 21.72 -18.94 5.45
CA PHE A 362 22.84 -19.59 6.17
C PHE A 362 22.34 -20.54 7.26
N GLY A 363 21.19 -21.16 7.05
CA GLY A 363 20.56 -22.04 8.05
C GLY A 363 20.19 -21.30 9.33
N LYS A 364 20.67 -21.76 10.47
CA LYS A 364 20.39 -21.17 11.79
C LYS A 364 21.07 -19.82 12.02
N VAL A 365 22.14 -19.52 11.28
CA VAL A 365 22.92 -18.27 11.41
C VAL A 365 22.15 -17.08 10.84
N GLY A 366 21.22 -17.32 9.93
CA GLY A 366 20.38 -16.25 9.41
C GLY A 366 20.20 -16.27 7.90
N ARG A 367 19.72 -15.13 7.37
CA ARG A 367 19.44 -14.95 5.95
C ARG A 367 19.88 -13.55 5.50
N LEU A 368 20.64 -13.49 4.41
CA LEU A 368 21.04 -12.24 3.76
C LEU A 368 20.21 -12.05 2.48
N ARG A 369 19.61 -10.88 2.36
CA ARG A 369 18.96 -10.42 1.13
C ARG A 369 19.62 -9.13 0.69
N ALA A 370 20.17 -9.08 -0.51
CA ALA A 370 20.79 -7.89 -1.07
C ALA A 370 20.17 -7.58 -2.44
N GLY A 371 19.92 -6.32 -2.72
CA GLY A 371 19.29 -5.94 -3.97
C GLY A 371 19.78 -4.60 -4.51
N ILE A 372 19.65 -4.47 -5.83
CA ILE A 372 19.92 -3.25 -6.59
C ILE A 372 18.68 -2.86 -7.38
N LEU A 373 18.50 -1.57 -7.56
CA LEU A 373 17.52 -0.99 -8.47
C LEU A 373 18.17 0.16 -9.23
N SER A 374 17.99 0.17 -10.54
CA SER A 374 18.29 1.32 -11.39
C SER A 374 17.07 1.63 -12.25
N GLN A 375 16.57 2.86 -12.20
CA GLN A 375 15.46 3.29 -13.04
C GLN A 375 15.67 4.70 -13.59
N ARG A 376 15.27 4.88 -14.87
CA ARG A 376 15.23 6.18 -15.52
C ARG A 376 13.83 6.43 -16.06
N TYR A 377 13.20 7.50 -15.61
CA TYR A 377 11.79 7.79 -15.84
C TYR A 377 11.55 9.27 -16.14
N PRO A 378 10.48 9.59 -16.91
CA PRO A 378 10.12 10.97 -17.20
C PRO A 378 9.49 11.64 -15.96
N PRO A 379 9.45 12.98 -15.92
CA PRO A 379 8.61 13.71 -14.96
C PRO A 379 7.17 13.25 -15.04
N SER A 380 6.50 13.14 -13.89
CA SER A 380 5.05 12.92 -13.89
C SER A 380 4.32 14.15 -14.47
N LEU A 381 3.05 13.96 -14.88
CA LEU A 381 2.29 14.99 -15.56
C LEU A 381 2.25 16.31 -14.77
N LEU A 382 2.00 16.25 -13.46
CA LEU A 382 1.92 17.46 -12.63
C LEU A 382 3.24 18.20 -12.48
N PHE A 383 4.39 17.53 -12.59
CA PHE A 383 5.68 18.21 -12.71
C PHE A 383 5.90 18.81 -14.09
N TYR A 384 5.48 18.09 -15.12
CA TYR A 384 5.63 18.54 -16.50
C TYR A 384 4.72 19.72 -16.83
N ARG A 385 3.41 19.63 -16.49
CA ARG A 385 2.40 20.62 -16.88
C ARG A 385 1.27 20.72 -15.87
N LEU A 386 0.87 21.96 -15.56
CA LEU A 386 -0.31 22.24 -14.73
C LEU A 386 -1.19 23.32 -15.37
N PHE A 387 -2.49 23.03 -15.47
CA PHE A 387 -3.52 24.03 -15.72
C PHE A 387 -4.42 24.18 -14.50
N VAL A 388 -4.73 25.41 -14.13
CA VAL A 388 -5.72 25.75 -13.08
C VAL A 388 -6.71 26.75 -13.67
N SER A 389 -8.01 26.50 -13.50
CA SER A 389 -9.08 27.34 -14.05
C SER A 389 -8.89 27.64 -15.56
N LYS A 390 -8.45 26.65 -16.33
CA LYS A 390 -8.11 26.73 -17.78
C LYS A 390 -6.86 27.53 -18.12
N ARG A 391 -6.14 28.06 -17.16
CA ARG A 391 -4.91 28.82 -17.37
C ARG A 391 -3.68 27.97 -17.11
N LEU A 392 -2.69 28.09 -17.96
CA LEU A 392 -1.40 27.41 -17.80
C LEU A 392 -0.64 28.04 -16.63
N MET A 393 -0.35 27.25 -15.61
CA MET A 393 0.48 27.66 -14.45
C MET A 393 1.94 27.42 -14.73
N TRP A 394 2.28 26.25 -15.27
CA TRP A 394 3.61 25.92 -15.76
C TRP A 394 3.57 24.84 -16.83
N GLN A 395 4.59 24.84 -17.66
CA GLN A 395 4.98 23.78 -18.57
C GLN A 395 6.51 23.73 -18.55
N ASN A 396 7.07 22.69 -17.94
CA ASN A 396 8.49 22.54 -17.70
C ASN A 396 9.12 21.55 -18.69
N ASP A 397 10.38 21.82 -19.06
CA ASP A 397 11.19 20.88 -19.83
C ASP A 397 12.23 20.22 -18.91
N PHE A 398 11.75 19.45 -17.94
CA PHE A 398 12.60 18.74 -16.99
C PHE A 398 13.22 17.49 -17.62
N ALA A 399 14.48 17.24 -17.29
CA ALA A 399 15.16 16.02 -17.69
C ALA A 399 14.58 14.79 -16.98
N LYS A 400 14.71 13.62 -17.63
CA LYS A 400 14.36 12.33 -17.00
C LYS A 400 15.19 12.12 -15.74
N SER A 401 14.54 11.74 -14.65
CA SER A 401 15.21 11.40 -13.39
C SER A 401 15.88 10.03 -13.50
N LEU A 402 17.08 9.92 -12.92
CA LEU A 402 17.80 8.66 -12.79
C LEU A 402 17.97 8.33 -11.31
N GLU A 403 17.39 7.21 -10.88
CA GLU A 403 17.47 6.73 -9.52
C GLU A 403 18.18 5.37 -9.46
N ASN A 404 19.26 5.31 -8.66
CA ASN A 404 19.99 4.11 -8.35
C ASN A 404 19.86 3.82 -6.85
N SER A 405 19.45 2.61 -6.49
CA SER A 405 19.28 2.20 -5.10
C SER A 405 19.98 0.87 -4.86
N LEU A 406 20.61 0.76 -3.70
CA LEU A 406 21.23 -0.46 -3.22
C LEU A 406 20.72 -0.74 -1.81
N TYR A 407 20.41 -2.00 -1.50
CA TYR A 407 20.06 -2.39 -0.14
C TYR A 407 20.64 -3.75 0.23
N ALA A 408 20.84 -3.95 1.54
CA ALA A 408 21.15 -5.24 2.13
C ALA A 408 20.34 -5.41 3.41
N THR A 409 19.68 -6.55 3.55
CA THR A 409 18.92 -6.95 4.73
C THR A 409 19.50 -8.23 5.30
N TYR A 410 19.86 -8.22 6.57
CA TYR A 410 20.29 -9.41 7.28
C TYR A 410 19.23 -9.76 8.35
N ALA A 411 18.68 -10.96 8.26
CA ALA A 411 17.66 -11.46 9.18
C ALA A 411 18.22 -12.60 10.04
N LEU A 412 17.99 -12.52 11.35
CA LEU A 412 18.29 -13.52 12.36
C LEU A 412 16.98 -14.04 12.98
N PRO A 413 16.32 -15.05 12.37
CA PRO A 413 15.02 -15.53 12.81
C PRO A 413 15.00 -16.04 14.25
N LEU A 414 16.14 -16.55 14.75
CA LEU A 414 16.27 -17.09 16.11
C LEU A 414 15.91 -16.06 17.20
N ILE A 415 16.26 -14.80 16.97
CA ILE A 415 15.99 -13.70 17.90
C ILE A 415 15.01 -12.66 17.33
N GLY A 416 14.39 -12.98 16.18
CA GLY A 416 13.43 -12.09 15.55
C GLY A 416 14.01 -10.74 15.06
N LEU A 417 15.32 -10.68 14.81
CA LEU A 417 16.03 -9.46 14.40
C LEU A 417 16.16 -9.37 12.87
N GLU A 418 15.88 -8.21 12.31
CA GLU A 418 16.14 -7.86 10.93
C GLU A 418 16.81 -6.48 10.85
N MET A 419 17.92 -6.39 10.14
CA MET A 419 18.68 -5.16 9.92
C MET A 419 18.77 -4.88 8.43
N THR A 420 18.38 -3.69 8.02
CA THR A 420 18.41 -3.25 6.61
C THR A 420 19.22 -1.98 6.48
N ALA A 421 20.22 -2.00 5.61
CA ALA A 421 20.91 -0.80 5.14
C ALA A 421 20.46 -0.50 3.70
N ARG A 422 20.19 0.77 3.40
CA ARG A 422 19.81 1.23 2.05
C ARG A 422 20.55 2.50 1.69
N THR A 423 20.82 2.66 0.40
CA THR A 423 21.31 3.92 -0.15
C THR A 423 20.60 4.21 -1.46
N HIS A 424 20.34 5.50 -1.71
CA HIS A 424 19.71 5.98 -2.92
C HIS A 424 20.53 7.14 -3.49
N LEU A 425 20.76 7.13 -4.80
CA LEU A 425 21.37 8.22 -5.56
C LEU A 425 20.40 8.64 -6.66
N ILE A 426 19.92 9.87 -6.60
CA ILE A 426 18.91 10.38 -7.51
C ILE A 426 19.43 11.63 -8.20
N ASN A 427 19.62 11.53 -9.51
CA ASN A 427 19.92 12.68 -10.35
C ASN A 427 18.61 13.29 -10.86
N ASN A 428 18.58 14.60 -11.02
CA ASN A 428 17.42 15.33 -11.52
C ASN A 428 16.17 15.10 -10.63
N TYR A 429 16.34 15.13 -9.31
CA TYR A 429 15.26 14.95 -8.36
C TYR A 429 14.21 16.06 -8.50
N LEU A 430 12.94 15.69 -8.52
CA LEU A 430 11.79 16.58 -8.67
C LEU A 430 11.10 16.80 -7.34
N TYR A 431 10.79 18.05 -7.01
CA TYR A 431 10.10 18.42 -5.79
C TYR A 431 9.27 19.70 -5.99
N TYR A 432 8.41 20.03 -5.05
CA TYR A 432 7.68 21.29 -5.01
C TYR A 432 8.31 22.21 -3.98
N ASN A 433 8.69 23.41 -4.40
CA ASN A 433 9.33 24.41 -3.55
C ASN A 433 8.34 25.04 -2.53
N GLN A 434 8.78 26.02 -1.75
CA GLN A 434 7.98 26.68 -0.72
C GLN A 434 6.72 27.39 -1.29
N LYS A 435 6.70 27.71 -2.57
CA LYS A 435 5.53 28.29 -3.26
C LYS A 435 4.62 27.24 -3.89
N GLY A 436 4.90 25.93 -3.70
CA GLY A 436 4.16 24.85 -4.35
C GLY A 436 4.40 24.74 -5.86
N VAL A 437 5.49 25.33 -6.37
CA VAL A 437 5.87 25.28 -7.78
C VAL A 437 6.84 24.12 -8.00
N ALA A 438 6.69 23.42 -9.11
CA ALA A 438 7.53 22.30 -9.50
C ALA A 438 8.95 22.75 -9.84
N VAL A 439 9.96 22.06 -9.30
CA VAL A 439 11.39 22.36 -9.48
C VAL A 439 12.17 21.05 -9.63
N GLN A 440 13.27 21.10 -10.39
CA GLN A 440 14.23 20.01 -10.53
C GLN A 440 15.57 20.40 -9.96
N THR A 441 16.22 19.50 -9.20
CA THR A 441 17.56 19.76 -8.65
C THR A 441 18.64 19.64 -9.73
N ALA A 442 19.62 20.53 -9.69
CA ALA A 442 20.84 20.42 -10.51
C ALA A 442 21.86 19.42 -9.92
N SER A 443 21.90 19.30 -8.60
CA SER A 443 22.83 18.42 -7.89
C SER A 443 22.17 17.10 -7.49
N PRO A 444 22.90 15.98 -7.47
CA PRO A 444 22.37 14.69 -7.05
C PRO A 444 21.90 14.71 -5.60
N LEU A 445 20.77 14.03 -5.35
CA LEU A 445 20.26 13.74 -4.03
C LEU A 445 20.75 12.35 -3.60
N GLN A 446 21.45 12.30 -2.46
CA GLN A 446 21.89 11.05 -1.83
C GLN A 446 21.12 10.85 -0.53
N ILE A 447 20.64 9.63 -0.32
CA ILE A 447 19.93 9.25 0.90
C ILE A 447 20.55 7.95 1.42
N ALA A 448 20.90 7.93 2.70
CA ALA A 448 21.32 6.72 3.41
C ALA A 448 20.29 6.39 4.48
N GLN A 449 19.97 5.09 4.63
CA GLN A 449 19.02 4.59 5.61
C GLN A 449 19.56 3.36 6.31
N PHE A 450 19.26 3.25 7.61
CA PHE A 450 19.51 2.05 8.39
C PHE A 450 18.26 1.75 9.22
N ILE A 451 17.71 0.55 9.07
CA ILE A 451 16.47 0.13 9.72
C ILE A 451 16.74 -1.14 10.51
N ILE A 452 16.38 -1.12 11.78
CA ILE A 452 16.42 -2.29 12.66
C ILE A 452 14.98 -2.61 13.04
N SER A 453 14.58 -3.85 12.82
CA SER A 453 13.29 -4.39 13.28
C SER A 453 13.54 -5.62 14.14
N GLU A 454 12.83 -5.70 15.24
CA GLU A 454 12.99 -6.77 16.23
C GLU A 454 11.61 -7.22 16.71
N ASN A 455 11.43 -8.53 16.84
CA ASN A 455 10.23 -9.14 17.39
C ASN A 455 10.62 -10.26 18.34
N ILE A 456 10.63 -9.94 19.64
CA ILE A 456 11.06 -10.85 20.71
C ILE A 456 9.88 -11.27 21.58
N GLY A 457 9.81 -12.56 21.89
CA GLY A 457 8.90 -13.14 22.87
C GLY A 457 9.64 -13.60 24.12
N LEU A 458 9.31 -13.02 25.28
CA LEU A 458 9.80 -13.44 26.60
C LEU A 458 8.64 -13.96 27.44
N GLY A 459 8.41 -15.26 27.40
CA GLY A 459 7.21 -15.85 28.00
C GLY A 459 5.93 -15.28 27.40
N PRO A 460 5.04 -14.67 28.22
CA PRO A 460 3.82 -14.05 27.74
C PRO A 460 4.03 -12.62 27.19
N PHE A 461 5.20 -12.03 27.37
CA PHE A 461 5.48 -10.67 26.91
C PHE A 461 6.04 -10.68 25.49
N ARG A 462 5.65 -9.68 24.71
CA ARG A 462 6.07 -9.44 23.34
C ARG A 462 6.64 -8.03 23.21
N PHE A 463 7.75 -7.94 22.52
CA PHE A 463 8.45 -6.70 22.19
C PHE A 463 8.58 -6.64 20.67
N GLU A 464 7.90 -5.69 20.05
CA GLU A 464 8.03 -5.43 18.62
C GLU A 464 8.61 -4.03 18.45
N ASN A 465 9.83 -3.95 17.96
CA ASN A 465 10.55 -2.69 17.83
C ASN A 465 10.94 -2.44 16.38
N THR A 466 10.84 -1.21 15.95
CA THR A 466 11.39 -0.72 14.68
C THR A 466 12.06 0.63 14.92
N VAL A 467 13.34 0.72 14.59
CA VAL A 467 14.09 1.97 14.59
C VAL A 467 14.60 2.20 13.18
N ALA A 468 14.33 3.36 12.62
CA ALA A 468 14.82 3.77 11.32
C ALA A 468 15.66 5.04 11.47
N LEU A 469 16.83 5.04 10.88
CA LEU A 469 17.72 6.19 10.72
C LEU A 469 17.75 6.56 9.25
N GLN A 470 17.72 7.84 8.93
CA GLN A 470 17.90 8.30 7.56
C GLN A 470 18.62 9.66 7.51
N GLN A 471 19.42 9.83 6.49
CA GLN A 471 20.13 11.07 6.26
C GLN A 471 20.14 11.39 4.76
N SER A 472 19.91 12.66 4.43
CA SER A 472 20.05 13.21 3.08
C SER A 472 21.17 14.23 3.03
N ASN A 473 21.91 14.28 1.92
CA ASN A 473 22.88 15.35 1.65
C ASN A 473 22.21 16.68 1.25
N ARG A 474 20.88 16.69 0.99
CA ARG A 474 20.10 17.83 0.51
C ARG A 474 18.86 18.03 1.38
N SER A 475 19.06 18.43 2.63
CA SER A 475 17.97 18.77 3.57
C SER A 475 17.20 20.05 3.16
N ASP A 476 17.70 20.78 2.17
CA ASP A 476 17.02 21.92 1.55
C ASP A 476 15.86 21.49 0.64
N VAL A 477 15.91 20.29 0.04
CA VAL A 477 14.88 19.78 -0.90
C VAL A 477 14.15 18.53 -0.42
N LEU A 478 14.70 17.75 0.54
CA LEU A 478 14.06 16.58 1.12
C LEU A 478 14.14 16.65 2.65
N ARG A 479 13.01 16.93 3.29
CA ARG A 479 12.90 17.24 4.72
C ARG A 479 12.16 16.12 5.45
N LEU A 480 12.88 15.07 5.79
CA LEU A 480 12.38 13.91 6.52
C LEU A 480 13.03 13.84 7.92
N PRO A 481 12.36 13.22 8.91
CA PRO A 481 12.97 12.97 10.20
C PRO A 481 14.27 12.19 10.06
N HIS A 482 15.31 12.54 10.83
CA HIS A 482 16.58 11.81 10.84
C HIS A 482 16.47 10.43 11.47
N TRP A 483 15.61 10.30 12.48
CA TRP A 483 15.29 9.02 13.06
C TRP A 483 13.81 8.91 13.38
N PHE A 484 13.34 7.67 13.40
CA PHE A 484 11.99 7.29 13.74
C PHE A 484 12.02 6.00 14.57
N THR A 485 11.19 5.91 15.60
CA THR A 485 11.02 4.69 16.39
C THR A 485 9.55 4.33 16.55
N LYS A 486 9.25 3.05 16.46
CA LYS A 486 7.91 2.48 16.56
C LYS A 486 7.99 1.17 17.33
N ASN A 487 7.48 1.17 18.55
CA ASN A 487 7.66 0.11 19.51
C ASN A 487 6.30 -0.35 20.04
N SER A 488 6.18 -1.63 20.34
CA SER A 488 5.06 -2.22 21.05
C SER A 488 5.57 -3.10 22.17
N LEU A 489 5.09 -2.88 23.37
CA LEU A 489 5.29 -3.76 24.53
C LEU A 489 3.92 -4.25 24.97
N TYR A 490 3.69 -5.56 24.95
CA TYR A 490 2.41 -6.10 25.33
C TYR A 490 2.49 -7.51 25.92
N PHE A 491 1.52 -7.81 26.75
CA PHE A 491 1.20 -9.16 27.20
C PHE A 491 0.42 -9.87 26.10
N SER A 492 0.77 -11.12 25.78
CA SER A 492 0.06 -11.99 24.85
C SER A 492 -0.15 -13.36 25.51
N GLY A 493 -1.39 -13.66 25.87
CA GLY A 493 -1.70 -14.85 26.62
C GLY A 493 -3.07 -15.43 26.32
N LYS A 494 -3.23 -16.73 26.61
CA LYS A 494 -4.51 -17.44 26.52
C LYS A 494 -5.14 -17.54 27.91
N LEU A 495 -6.33 -16.95 28.06
CA LEU A 495 -7.10 -16.93 29.30
C LEU A 495 -8.27 -17.90 29.23
N PHE A 496 -8.96 -18.16 30.38
CA PHE A 496 -10.17 -18.97 30.50
C PHE A 496 -10.06 -20.35 29.82
N LYS A 497 -9.10 -21.16 30.25
CA LYS A 497 -8.82 -22.50 29.69
C LYS A 497 -8.53 -22.46 28.18
N LYS A 498 -7.78 -21.45 27.73
CA LYS A 498 -7.37 -21.21 26.31
C LYS A 498 -8.50 -20.80 25.36
N ARG A 499 -9.66 -20.38 25.89
CA ARG A 499 -10.82 -19.95 25.05
C ARG A 499 -10.72 -18.50 24.58
N LEU A 500 -10.03 -17.64 25.33
CA LEU A 500 -9.79 -16.23 25.01
C LEU A 500 -8.29 -16.01 24.82
N GLN A 501 -7.88 -15.47 23.68
CA GLN A 501 -6.54 -14.87 23.52
C GLN A 501 -6.66 -13.39 23.80
N LEU A 502 -5.74 -12.87 24.65
CA LEU A 502 -5.64 -11.44 25.00
C LEU A 502 -4.26 -10.95 24.63
N ASP A 503 -4.19 -9.83 23.91
CA ASP A 503 -3.00 -9.02 23.72
C ASP A 503 -3.29 -7.63 24.29
N ALA A 504 -2.57 -7.19 25.33
CA ALA A 504 -2.79 -5.90 25.98
C ALA A 504 -1.47 -5.21 26.30
N GLY A 505 -1.35 -3.93 26.00
CA GLY A 505 -0.11 -3.21 26.18
C GLY A 505 -0.11 -1.80 25.63
N VAL A 506 1.09 -1.36 25.27
CA VAL A 506 1.39 0.02 24.86
C VAL A 506 2.09 0.01 23.51
N ASP A 507 1.63 0.88 22.61
CA ASP A 507 2.33 1.27 21.39
C ASP A 507 2.97 2.66 21.62
N PHE A 508 4.26 2.78 21.31
CA PHE A 508 5.02 4.00 21.42
C PHE A 508 5.62 4.36 20.06
N ARG A 509 5.51 5.63 19.67
CA ARG A 509 6.09 6.16 18.43
C ARG A 509 6.70 7.53 18.70
N MET A 510 7.83 7.79 18.07
CA MET A 510 8.52 9.07 18.18
C MET A 510 9.44 9.25 16.97
N ASN A 511 9.66 10.48 16.56
CA ASN A 511 10.65 10.84 15.52
C ASN A 511 11.46 12.06 15.93
N SER A 512 12.60 12.25 15.28
CA SER A 512 13.44 13.44 15.47
C SER A 512 12.72 14.71 15.05
N GLU A 513 13.25 15.83 15.47
CA GLU A 513 12.86 17.13 14.93
C GLU A 513 13.01 17.15 13.40
N PHE A 514 12.04 17.75 12.73
CA PHE A 514 12.06 17.96 11.28
C PHE A 514 11.12 19.10 10.87
N ARG A 515 11.23 19.56 9.63
CA ARG A 515 10.29 20.51 9.02
C ARG A 515 9.30 19.75 8.15
N PRO A 516 8.07 19.49 8.64
CA PRO A 516 7.05 18.78 7.85
C PRO A 516 6.64 19.61 6.63
N ASP A 517 6.49 18.96 5.48
CA ASP A 517 5.98 19.66 4.29
C ASP A 517 4.56 20.15 4.51
N ALA A 518 4.17 21.19 3.78
CA ALA A 518 2.79 21.64 3.66
C ALA A 518 2.08 20.87 2.55
N TYR A 519 0.75 20.89 2.56
CA TYR A 519 -0.07 20.26 1.53
C TYR A 519 -0.80 21.31 0.69
N GLN A 520 -0.76 21.16 -0.63
CA GLN A 520 -1.48 22.01 -1.58
C GLN A 520 -2.65 21.25 -2.21
N PRO A 521 -3.91 21.57 -1.85
CA PRO A 521 -5.09 20.88 -2.35
C PRO A 521 -5.26 20.92 -3.87
N VAL A 522 -4.92 22.05 -4.52
CA VAL A 522 -5.09 22.23 -5.97
C VAL A 522 -4.28 21.22 -6.78
N THR A 523 -3.11 20.86 -6.30
CA THR A 523 -2.19 19.93 -6.97
C THR A 523 -2.18 18.55 -6.37
N TRP A 524 -2.80 18.34 -5.20
CA TRP A 524 -2.73 17.10 -4.39
C TRP A 524 -1.30 16.73 -4.00
N GLN A 525 -0.44 17.75 -3.79
CA GLN A 525 0.99 17.57 -3.57
C GLN A 525 1.44 18.12 -2.22
N PHE A 526 2.44 17.47 -1.67
CA PHE A 526 3.19 18.01 -0.55
C PHE A 526 4.33 18.90 -1.09
N HIS A 527 4.56 20.04 -0.43
CA HIS A 527 5.56 21.01 -0.85
C HIS A 527 6.35 21.53 0.35
N LEU A 528 7.54 22.06 0.10
CA LEU A 528 8.38 22.62 1.15
C LEU A 528 7.71 23.80 1.85
N GLN A 529 8.05 24.02 3.13
CA GLN A 529 7.69 25.20 3.91
C GLN A 529 8.76 25.49 4.97
N ASP A 530 8.94 26.74 5.37
CA ASP A 530 9.97 27.17 6.33
C ASP A 530 9.39 27.72 7.64
N SER A 531 8.06 27.81 7.76
CA SER A 531 7.37 28.47 8.88
C SER A 531 7.22 27.61 10.12
N LEU A 532 7.29 26.27 9.99
CA LEU A 532 7.00 25.34 11.06
C LEU A 532 8.07 24.24 11.17
N THR A 533 8.54 24.00 12.39
CA THR A 533 9.41 22.89 12.77
C THR A 533 8.69 22.07 13.83
N GLN A 534 8.55 20.76 13.60
CA GLN A 534 7.99 19.81 14.55
C GLN A 534 9.10 19.29 15.46
N LYS A 535 8.98 19.53 16.74
CA LYS A 535 9.84 18.96 17.79
C LYS A 535 9.54 17.48 18.00
N PRO A 536 10.47 16.69 18.58
CA PRO A 536 10.17 15.32 18.97
C PRO A 536 8.96 15.25 19.90
N TYR A 537 8.02 14.37 19.58
CA TYR A 537 6.81 14.16 20.37
C TYR A 537 6.55 12.66 20.56
N PRO A 538 6.32 12.22 21.80
CA PRO A 538 6.02 10.82 22.08
C PRO A 538 4.52 10.52 21.87
N TRP A 539 4.16 9.82 20.82
CA TRP A 539 2.81 9.27 20.67
C TRP A 539 2.71 7.96 21.45
N ILE A 540 1.87 7.93 22.46
CA ILE A 540 1.62 6.77 23.30
C ILE A 540 0.17 6.36 23.11
N ASP A 541 -0.04 5.10 22.74
CA ASP A 541 -1.36 4.51 22.61
C ASP A 541 -1.48 3.29 23.52
N LEU A 542 -2.55 3.18 24.31
CA LEU A 542 -2.88 1.99 25.10
C LEU A 542 -3.84 1.12 24.29
N PHE A 543 -3.70 -0.20 24.39
CA PHE A 543 -4.60 -1.09 23.70
C PHE A 543 -4.86 -2.40 24.46
N ALA A 544 -6.03 -2.99 24.17
CA ALA A 544 -6.37 -4.36 24.48
C ALA A 544 -7.06 -4.98 23.28
N ALA A 545 -6.58 -6.13 22.82
CA ALA A 545 -7.12 -6.88 21.70
C ALA A 545 -7.46 -8.31 22.12
N PHE A 546 -8.61 -8.77 21.71
CA PHE A 546 -9.17 -10.06 22.12
C PHE A 546 -9.50 -10.92 20.91
N LYS A 547 -9.33 -12.23 21.03
CA LYS A 547 -9.78 -13.21 20.06
C LYS A 547 -10.53 -14.35 20.75
N VAL A 548 -11.76 -14.59 20.27
CA VAL A 548 -12.58 -15.74 20.65
C VAL A 548 -12.99 -16.45 19.37
N GLN A 549 -12.44 -17.64 19.13
CA GLN A 549 -12.67 -18.40 17.89
C GLN A 549 -12.34 -17.55 16.63
N SER A 550 -13.34 -17.24 15.79
CA SER A 550 -13.20 -16.43 14.57
C SER A 550 -13.49 -14.94 14.79
N PHE A 551 -13.93 -14.56 15.98
CA PHE A 551 -14.21 -13.18 16.33
C PHE A 551 -13.01 -12.52 16.99
N ARG A 552 -12.65 -11.32 16.55
CA ARG A 552 -11.59 -10.47 17.11
C ARG A 552 -12.18 -9.10 17.44
N PHE A 553 -11.74 -8.54 18.55
CA PHE A 553 -12.14 -7.23 19.03
C PHE A 553 -10.93 -6.50 19.60
N PHE A 554 -10.81 -5.20 19.37
CA PHE A 554 -9.87 -4.36 20.09
C PHE A 554 -10.52 -3.08 20.61
N VAL A 555 -9.97 -2.58 21.70
CA VAL A 555 -10.16 -1.22 22.18
C VAL A 555 -8.79 -0.56 22.32
N ARG A 556 -8.72 0.72 22.00
CA ARG A 556 -7.49 1.49 21.98
C ARG A 556 -7.77 2.92 22.44
N TYR A 557 -6.90 3.45 23.29
CA TYR A 557 -6.84 4.88 23.61
C TYR A 557 -5.65 5.46 22.83
N GLU A 558 -5.93 6.27 21.84
CA GLU A 558 -4.94 6.87 20.95
C GLU A 558 -4.39 8.17 21.52
N ASN A 559 -3.10 8.44 21.28
CA ASN A 559 -2.41 9.68 21.65
C ASN A 559 -2.64 10.09 23.13
N MET A 560 -2.39 9.14 24.03
CA MET A 560 -2.53 9.35 25.48
C MET A 560 -1.67 10.52 25.98
N SER A 561 -0.57 10.82 25.28
CA SER A 561 0.34 11.92 25.62
C SER A 561 -0.38 13.28 25.72
N THR A 562 -1.50 13.46 25.04
CA THR A 562 -2.33 14.68 25.13
C THR A 562 -3.04 14.86 26.47
N ILE A 563 -3.09 13.87 27.36
CA ILE A 563 -3.66 13.99 28.69
C ILE A 563 -2.83 14.98 29.54
N TRP A 564 -1.51 14.90 29.42
CA TRP A 564 -0.58 15.77 30.16
C TRP A 564 0.08 16.85 29.31
N ASN A 565 0.07 16.72 27.97
CA ASN A 565 0.58 17.74 27.06
C ASN A 565 -0.55 18.26 26.14
N LYS A 566 -1.42 19.10 26.67
CA LYS A 566 -2.55 19.71 25.95
C LYS A 566 -2.20 21.02 25.23
N THR A 567 -1.00 21.54 25.49
CA THR A 567 -0.62 22.90 25.09
C THR A 567 0.11 22.98 23.77
N GLU A 568 0.52 21.84 23.20
CA GLU A 568 1.29 21.80 21.97
C GLU A 568 0.53 21.08 20.86
N ALA A 569 0.42 21.74 19.72
CA ALA A 569 0.00 21.08 18.48
C ALA A 569 1.15 20.25 17.92
N THR A 570 0.86 19.04 17.46
CA THR A 570 1.84 18.15 16.82
C THR A 570 1.50 17.95 15.36
N TYR A 571 2.53 17.96 14.50
CA TYR A 571 2.35 18.01 13.05
C TYR A 571 3.14 16.89 12.33
N GLN A 572 2.48 16.18 11.44
CA GLN A 572 3.13 15.36 10.41
C GLN A 572 3.09 16.05 9.05
N THR A 573 2.15 16.96 8.88
CA THR A 573 2.03 17.90 7.75
C THR A 573 1.78 19.29 8.34
N ALA A 574 2.47 20.30 7.84
CA ALA A 574 2.42 21.64 8.37
C ALA A 574 0.99 22.19 8.32
N ARG A 575 0.55 22.85 9.40
CA ARG A 575 -0.79 23.42 9.62
C ARG A 575 -1.93 22.39 9.75
N TYR A 576 -1.64 21.09 9.72
CA TYR A 576 -2.60 20.02 9.94
C TYR A 576 -2.23 19.27 11.24
N PRO A 577 -2.62 19.81 12.41
CA PRO A 577 -2.26 19.22 13.68
C PRO A 577 -2.94 17.87 13.86
N GLN A 578 -2.21 16.95 14.50
CA GLN A 578 -2.74 15.64 14.84
C GLN A 578 -3.87 15.75 15.89
N PRO A 579 -4.87 14.85 15.86
CA PRO A 579 -5.99 14.89 16.79
C PRO A 579 -5.53 14.59 18.22
N PHE A 580 -6.26 15.16 19.19
CA PHE A 580 -6.12 14.80 20.60
C PHE A 580 -6.55 13.37 20.88
N GLY A 581 -6.18 12.87 22.06
CA GLY A 581 -6.48 11.54 22.50
C GLY A 581 -7.95 11.16 22.38
N ALA A 582 -8.21 9.95 21.90
CA ALA A 582 -9.54 9.41 21.70
C ALA A 582 -9.57 7.90 21.87
N ILE A 583 -10.74 7.40 22.29
CA ILE A 583 -11.00 5.97 22.30
C ILE A 583 -11.43 5.54 20.90
N ARG A 584 -10.86 4.43 20.46
CA ARG A 584 -11.23 3.71 19.25
C ARG A 584 -11.42 2.24 19.54
N PHE A 585 -12.42 1.63 18.91
CA PHE A 585 -12.60 0.20 18.95
C PHE A 585 -12.68 -0.37 17.52
N GLY A 586 -12.47 -1.66 17.39
CA GLY A 586 -12.67 -2.35 16.13
C GLY A 586 -12.97 -3.82 16.33
N ILE A 587 -13.68 -4.38 15.36
CA ILE A 587 -14.07 -5.77 15.31
C ILE A 587 -13.64 -6.39 14.00
N ALA A 588 -13.30 -7.67 14.02
CA ALA A 588 -13.20 -8.46 12.80
C ALA A 588 -13.86 -9.81 13.03
N TRP A 589 -14.68 -10.19 12.09
CA TRP A 589 -15.37 -11.46 12.13
C TRP A 589 -15.18 -12.22 10.83
N ARG A 590 -14.68 -13.45 10.95
CA ARG A 590 -14.46 -14.36 9.83
C ARG A 590 -15.48 -15.49 9.88
N PHE A 591 -16.19 -15.67 8.78
CA PHE A 591 -17.16 -16.73 8.58
C PHE A 591 -16.64 -17.69 7.52
N MET A 592 -16.81 -18.99 7.77
CA MET A 592 -16.61 -20.03 6.78
C MET A 592 -17.84 -20.92 6.82
N ASP A 593 -18.46 -21.14 5.66
CA ASP A 593 -19.58 -22.06 5.57
C ASP A 593 -19.19 -23.48 5.99
N SER A 594 -20.08 -24.15 6.71
CA SER A 594 -20.00 -25.57 6.91
C SER A 594 -20.31 -26.28 5.59
N ASN A 595 -19.47 -27.24 5.20
CA ASN A 595 -19.54 -27.99 3.94
C ASN A 595 -20.96 -28.08 3.34
N GLU A 596 -21.25 -27.34 2.27
CA GLU A 596 -22.27 -27.73 1.32
C GLU A 596 -21.76 -29.01 0.62
N LYS A 597 -22.45 -30.12 0.81
CA LYS A 597 -22.27 -31.32 0.00
C LYS A 597 -22.57 -30.93 -1.44
N GLY A 598 -21.55 -30.70 -2.25
CA GLY A 598 -21.73 -30.35 -3.67
C GLY A 598 -20.71 -29.42 -4.30
N ALA A 599 -19.88 -28.72 -3.56
CA ALA A 599 -18.76 -27.99 -4.16
C ALA A 599 -17.65 -29.00 -4.50
N GLY A 600 -17.51 -29.35 -5.78
CA GLY A 600 -16.47 -30.23 -6.26
C GLY A 600 -15.10 -29.74 -5.79
N THR A 601 -14.41 -30.54 -5.03
CA THR A 601 -12.99 -30.37 -4.76
C THR A 601 -12.28 -30.22 -6.10
N PRO A 602 -11.43 -29.22 -6.33
CA PRO A 602 -10.55 -29.24 -7.49
C PRO A 602 -9.84 -30.60 -7.48
N PRO A 603 -9.64 -31.29 -8.62
CA PRO A 603 -9.06 -32.61 -8.60
C PRO A 603 -7.74 -32.54 -7.83
N ALA A 604 -7.72 -33.19 -6.67
CA ALA A 604 -6.49 -33.46 -5.97
C ALA A 604 -5.64 -34.24 -6.97
N SER A 605 -4.43 -33.79 -7.25
CA SER A 605 -3.44 -34.60 -7.93
C SER A 605 -3.44 -35.97 -7.25
N GLU A 606 -3.75 -37.03 -8.00
CA GLU A 606 -3.80 -38.40 -7.51
C GLU A 606 -2.58 -38.69 -6.64
N PRO A 607 -2.75 -39.34 -5.46
CA PRO A 607 -1.61 -39.83 -4.70
C PRO A 607 -0.85 -40.82 -5.59
N PRO A 608 0.48 -40.93 -5.51
CA PRO A 608 1.25 -41.90 -6.29
C PRO A 608 0.71 -43.30 -5.98
N PRO A 609 0.64 -44.20 -7.00
CA PRO A 609 0.16 -45.55 -6.80
C PRO A 609 1.02 -46.25 -5.75
N ASN A 610 0.38 -46.81 -4.74
CA ASN A 610 1.00 -47.68 -3.76
C ASN A 610 1.71 -48.80 -4.49
N SER A 611 3.04 -48.83 -4.45
CA SER A 611 3.82 -49.99 -4.82
C SER A 611 3.64 -51.04 -3.71
N GLY A 612 2.58 -51.83 -3.85
CA GLY A 612 2.38 -53.02 -3.07
C GLY A 612 3.37 -54.11 -3.50
N THR A 613 4.42 -54.32 -2.74
CA THR A 613 5.14 -55.58 -2.70
C THR A 613 5.05 -56.13 -1.29
N GLY A 614 3.97 -56.90 -1.09
CA GLY A 614 3.83 -57.74 0.10
C GLY A 614 3.96 -59.19 -0.33
N ILE A 615 5.11 -59.76 -0.28
CA ILE A 615 5.30 -61.22 -0.21
C ILE A 615 5.74 -61.53 1.20
N GLY A 616 4.81 -61.96 2.03
CA GLY A 616 5.12 -62.56 3.34
C GLY A 616 5.14 -64.09 3.23
N PRO A 617 6.15 -64.77 3.77
CA PRO A 617 6.16 -66.22 3.79
C PRO A 617 5.30 -66.80 4.95
N LYS A 618 4.51 -67.83 4.63
CA LYS A 618 3.90 -68.72 5.60
C LYS A 618 5.00 -69.45 6.39
N GLY A 619 5.02 -69.30 7.71
CA GLY A 619 5.76 -70.13 8.65
C GLY A 619 4.80 -70.83 9.59
N ARG A 620 4.80 -72.14 9.60
CA ARG A 620 4.18 -73.02 10.57
C ARG A 620 4.96 -72.96 11.91
N GLY A 621 4.23 -73.10 13.00
CA GLY A 621 4.76 -73.39 14.32
C GLY A 621 3.76 -73.00 15.38
#